data_37b663b9ce46f71ca3a64f100e1430e1
#
_entry.id   37b663b9ce46f71ca3a64f100e1430e1
#
_cell.length_a   1.000
_cell.length_b   1.000
_cell.length_c   1.000
_cell.angle_alpha   90.00
_cell.angle_beta   90.00
_cell.angle_gamma   90.00
#
_symmetry.space_group_name_H-M   'P 1'
#
loop_
_entity.id
_entity.type
_entity.pdbx_description
1 polymer ?
#
loop_
_entity_poly.entity_id
_entity_poly.type
_entity_poly.pdbx_seq_one_letter_code
_entity_poly.pdbx_strand_id
1 'polypeptide(L)'
;MTEPIAMTIRHMKIEDYPLVYGLWTRCTGFTMRDIDDCEDAIKTFLKRNPDTCFVAEDDDGRIIGAILAGNDGRRSRIYHTAVYPDARGRGIGSMLVGRVVETLRAIGLPKVAVGVPADNDAGNDFWERQGFAVRDDLVYRELPL
;
A
#
# COMPACT_ATOMS: atom_id res chain seq x y z
N MET A 1 -8.43 6.56 -25.77
CA MET A 1 -7.47 6.93 -24.70
C MET A 1 -8.22 7.28 -23.44
N THR A 2 -7.76 6.79 -22.33
CA THR A 2 -8.31 7.14 -21.03
C THR A 2 -7.66 8.44 -20.55
N GLU A 3 -8.47 9.43 -20.21
CA GLU A 3 -7.92 10.68 -19.68
C GLU A 3 -7.35 10.45 -18.28
N PRO A 4 -6.27 11.17 -17.91
CA PRO A 4 -5.73 11.09 -16.55
C PRO A 4 -6.79 11.53 -15.53
N ILE A 5 -6.85 10.86 -14.40
CA ILE A 5 -7.65 11.33 -13.27
C ILE A 5 -6.87 12.47 -12.61
N ALA A 6 -7.53 13.62 -12.43
CA ALA A 6 -6.96 14.69 -11.63
C ALA A 6 -6.95 14.23 -10.18
N MET A 7 -5.74 14.12 -9.61
CA MET A 7 -5.55 13.62 -8.25
C MET A 7 -4.28 14.16 -7.62
N THR A 8 -4.22 14.06 -6.31
CA THR A 8 -3.04 14.39 -5.52
C THR A 8 -2.64 13.19 -4.67
N ILE A 9 -1.37 12.85 -4.65
CA ILE A 9 -0.83 11.87 -3.70
C ILE A 9 -0.27 12.64 -2.51
N ARG A 10 -0.73 12.28 -1.32
CA ARG A 10 -0.30 12.92 -0.07
C ARG A 10 -0.14 11.88 1.03
N HIS A 11 0.49 12.28 2.13
CA HIS A 11 0.61 11.40 3.29
C HIS A 11 -0.77 11.05 3.84
N MET A 12 -0.95 9.78 4.23
CA MET A 12 -2.15 9.33 4.91
C MET A 12 -2.16 9.86 6.34
N LYS A 13 -3.33 10.32 6.77
CA LYS A 13 -3.60 10.72 8.15
C LYS A 13 -4.65 9.79 8.74
N ILE A 14 -4.72 9.72 10.07
CA ILE A 14 -5.71 8.84 10.72
C ILE A 14 -7.14 9.26 10.37
N GLU A 15 -7.38 10.52 10.09
CA GLU A 15 -8.68 11.03 9.66
C GLU A 15 -9.13 10.42 8.33
N ASP A 16 -8.20 9.90 7.53
CA ASP A 16 -8.51 9.23 6.27
C ASP A 16 -9.01 7.79 6.47
N TYR A 17 -8.86 7.24 7.68
CA TYR A 17 -9.11 5.83 7.93
C TYR A 17 -10.50 5.34 7.46
N PRO A 18 -11.62 6.05 7.72
CA PRO A 18 -12.91 5.56 7.26
C PRO A 18 -12.99 5.39 5.75
N LEU A 19 -12.40 6.32 4.98
CA LEU A 19 -12.39 6.25 3.52
C LEU A 19 -11.42 5.18 3.01
N VAL A 20 -10.28 5.02 3.66
CA VAL A 20 -9.31 3.97 3.32
C VAL A 20 -9.88 2.60 3.66
N TYR A 21 -10.55 2.45 4.80
CA TYR A 21 -11.23 1.19 5.14
C TYR A 21 -12.28 0.84 4.08
N GLY A 22 -13.07 1.82 3.64
CA GLY A 22 -14.04 1.63 2.57
C GLY A 22 -13.38 1.18 1.26
N LEU A 23 -12.22 1.73 0.94
CA LEU A 23 -11.42 1.30 -0.21
C LEU A 23 -10.98 -0.16 -0.06
N TRP A 24 -10.43 -0.54 1.08
CA TRP A 24 -9.98 -1.92 1.31
C TRP A 24 -11.10 -2.92 1.16
N THR A 25 -12.30 -2.61 1.66
CA THR A 25 -13.45 -3.52 1.58
C THR A 25 -13.96 -3.70 0.16
N ARG A 26 -13.64 -2.80 -0.76
CA ARG A 26 -14.03 -2.87 -2.17
C ARG A 26 -12.99 -3.55 -3.04
N CYS A 27 -11.80 -3.82 -2.52
CA CYS A 27 -10.72 -4.45 -3.27
C CYS A 27 -10.59 -5.91 -2.89
N THR A 28 -10.21 -6.73 -3.86
CA THR A 28 -9.87 -8.14 -3.63
C THR A 28 -8.35 -8.29 -3.62
N GLY A 29 -7.85 -9.43 -3.15
CA GLY A 29 -6.43 -9.76 -3.21
C GLY A 29 -5.68 -9.60 -1.90
N PHE A 30 -6.35 -9.19 -0.83
CA PHE A 30 -5.79 -9.23 0.51
C PHE A 30 -6.91 -9.51 1.54
N THR A 31 -6.51 -9.99 2.71
CA THR A 31 -7.42 -10.30 3.80
C THR A 31 -7.33 -9.20 4.87
N MET A 32 -8.49 -8.67 5.26
CA MET A 32 -8.60 -7.71 6.36
C MET A 32 -8.56 -8.44 7.69
N ARG A 33 -7.85 -7.86 8.66
CA ARG A 33 -7.75 -8.42 10.01
C ARG A 33 -8.13 -7.37 11.05
N ASP A 34 -9.05 -7.69 11.94
CA ASP A 34 -9.45 -6.77 13.01
C ASP A 34 -8.30 -6.42 13.94
N ILE A 35 -7.38 -7.37 14.15
CA ILE A 35 -6.29 -7.22 15.12
C ILE A 35 -5.27 -6.15 14.69
N ASP A 36 -5.00 -6.04 13.38
CA ASP A 36 -3.98 -5.11 12.87
C ASP A 36 -4.50 -4.16 11.79
N ASP A 37 -5.76 -4.28 11.37
CA ASP A 37 -6.39 -3.40 10.39
C ASP A 37 -7.45 -2.48 11.01
N CYS A 38 -7.72 -2.58 12.29
CA CYS A 38 -8.66 -1.70 12.98
C CYS A 38 -8.08 -0.27 13.11
N GLU A 39 -8.94 0.68 13.42
CA GLU A 39 -8.54 2.09 13.50
C GLU A 39 -7.38 2.33 14.47
N ASP A 40 -7.44 1.74 15.67
CA ASP A 40 -6.39 1.91 16.67
C ASP A 40 -5.05 1.34 16.21
N ALA A 41 -5.07 0.17 15.54
CA ALA A 41 -3.85 -0.44 15.03
C ALA A 41 -3.23 0.40 13.90
N ILE A 42 -4.06 0.92 12.99
CA ILE A 42 -3.59 1.80 11.91
C ILE A 42 -3.08 3.12 12.48
N LYS A 43 -3.73 3.67 13.50
CA LYS A 43 -3.26 4.89 14.17
C LYS A 43 -1.85 4.69 14.74
N THR A 44 -1.61 3.59 15.41
CA THR A 44 -0.29 3.23 15.96
C THR A 44 0.73 3.07 14.82
N PHE A 45 0.35 2.40 13.74
CA PHE A 45 1.20 2.20 12.58
C PHE A 45 1.61 3.53 11.94
N LEU A 46 0.66 4.42 11.70
CA LEU A 46 0.93 5.74 11.12
C LEU A 46 1.82 6.59 12.01
N LYS A 47 1.66 6.48 13.33
CA LYS A 47 2.48 7.21 14.27
C LYS A 47 3.95 6.76 14.21
N ARG A 48 4.19 5.46 14.01
CA ARG A 48 5.54 4.91 13.86
C ARG A 48 6.12 5.16 12.48
N ASN A 49 5.29 5.25 11.44
CA ASN A 49 5.69 5.36 10.05
C ASN A 49 4.96 6.53 9.37
N PRO A 50 5.19 7.78 9.82
CA PRO A 50 4.42 8.93 9.32
C PRO A 50 4.75 9.31 7.88
N ASP A 51 5.90 8.90 7.35
CA ASP A 51 6.40 9.39 6.07
C ASP A 51 6.21 8.39 4.92
N THR A 52 5.76 7.17 5.18
CA THR A 52 5.75 6.09 4.20
C THR A 52 4.38 5.52 3.89
N CYS A 53 3.32 6.19 4.32
CA CYS A 53 1.95 5.81 4.01
C CYS A 53 1.29 6.95 3.23
N PHE A 54 0.68 6.61 2.09
CA PHE A 54 0.15 7.61 1.16
C PHE A 54 -1.27 7.26 0.73
N VAL A 55 -2.03 8.30 0.39
CA VAL A 55 -3.33 8.17 -0.27
C VAL A 55 -3.33 8.97 -1.56
N ALA A 56 -4.10 8.50 -2.53
CA ALA A 56 -4.39 9.23 -3.75
C ALA A 56 -5.80 9.80 -3.60
N GLU A 57 -5.92 11.11 -3.64
CA GLU A 57 -7.18 11.83 -3.47
C GLU A 57 -7.52 12.54 -4.77
N ASP A 58 -8.75 12.35 -5.27
CA ASP A 58 -9.20 13.05 -6.48
C ASP A 58 -9.68 14.46 -6.16
N ASP A 59 -10.09 15.21 -7.19
CA ASP A 59 -10.51 16.60 -7.03
C ASP A 59 -11.80 16.76 -6.20
N ASP A 60 -12.57 15.69 -6.05
CA ASP A 60 -13.81 15.69 -5.25
C ASP A 60 -13.56 15.28 -3.79
N GLY A 61 -12.30 15.07 -3.42
CA GLY A 61 -11.95 14.64 -2.06
C GLY A 61 -12.14 13.15 -1.81
N ARG A 62 -12.38 12.35 -2.86
CA ARG A 62 -12.52 10.90 -2.74
C ARG A 62 -11.13 10.26 -2.69
N ILE A 63 -10.93 9.37 -1.76
CA ILE A 63 -9.71 8.55 -1.71
C ILE A 63 -9.86 7.40 -2.70
N ILE A 64 -9.07 7.43 -3.77
CA ILE A 64 -9.16 6.43 -4.85
C ILE A 64 -8.05 5.40 -4.81
N GLY A 65 -7.05 5.61 -3.97
CA GLY A 65 -5.97 4.65 -3.75
C GLY A 65 -5.27 4.90 -2.43
N ALA A 66 -4.63 3.86 -1.90
CA ALA A 66 -3.87 3.97 -0.67
C ALA A 66 -2.77 2.92 -0.62
N ILE A 67 -1.69 3.22 0.08
CA ILE A 67 -0.57 2.32 0.31
C ILE A 67 -0.03 2.52 1.72
N LEU A 68 0.20 1.41 2.41
CA LEU A 68 0.85 1.41 3.72
C LEU A 68 2.24 0.80 3.58
N ALA A 69 3.25 1.49 4.07
CA ALA A 69 4.59 0.93 4.17
C ALA A 69 5.18 1.29 5.53
N GLY A 70 5.90 0.35 6.09
CA GLY A 70 6.55 0.54 7.37
C GLY A 70 8.01 0.13 7.32
N ASN A 71 8.78 0.63 8.29
CA ASN A 71 10.17 0.26 8.46
C ASN A 71 10.53 0.21 9.94
N ASP A 72 11.56 -0.56 10.25
CA ASP A 72 12.10 -0.69 11.60
C ASP A 72 13.46 0.03 11.75
N GLY A 73 13.81 0.90 10.80
CA GLY A 73 15.10 1.56 10.71
C GLY A 73 16.16 0.78 9.95
N ARG A 74 15.86 -0.47 9.57
CA ARG A 74 16.80 -1.35 8.86
C ARG A 74 16.15 -2.05 7.68
N ARG A 75 14.91 -2.51 7.82
CA ARG A 75 14.13 -3.17 6.79
C ARG A 75 12.80 -2.49 6.61
N SER A 76 12.20 -2.65 5.43
CA SER A 76 10.90 -2.07 5.13
C SER A 76 10.00 -3.08 4.44
N ARG A 77 8.70 -2.84 4.57
CA ARG A 77 7.69 -3.71 3.99
C ARG A 77 6.48 -2.88 3.57
N ILE A 78 5.95 -3.20 2.39
CA ILE A 78 4.67 -2.67 1.93
C ILE A 78 3.57 -3.63 2.36
N TYR A 79 2.49 -3.08 2.87
CA TYR A 79 1.32 -3.83 3.32
C TYR A 79 0.17 -3.62 2.34
N HIS A 80 -0.99 -3.16 2.80
CA HIS A 80 -2.14 -2.98 1.94
C HIS A 80 -1.87 -1.91 0.88
N THR A 81 -2.00 -2.31 -0.40
CA THR A 81 -1.92 -1.42 -1.55
C THR A 81 -3.19 -1.63 -2.36
N ALA A 82 -3.99 -0.61 -2.49
CA ALA A 82 -5.30 -0.73 -3.12
C ALA A 82 -5.63 0.49 -3.97
N VAL A 83 -6.30 0.25 -5.09
CA VAL A 83 -6.87 1.28 -5.97
C VAL A 83 -8.29 0.85 -6.26
N TYR A 84 -9.27 1.77 -6.15
CA TYR A 84 -10.65 1.46 -6.48
C TYR A 84 -10.74 0.86 -7.89
N PRO A 85 -11.58 -0.18 -8.09
CA PRO A 85 -11.69 -0.84 -9.40
C PRO A 85 -11.98 0.13 -10.55
N ASP A 86 -12.82 1.15 -10.33
CA ASP A 86 -13.16 2.13 -11.35
C ASP A 86 -12.03 3.14 -11.66
N ALA A 87 -11.01 3.18 -10.82
CA ALA A 87 -9.85 4.06 -11.01
C ALA A 87 -8.60 3.31 -11.51
N ARG A 88 -8.68 2.02 -11.71
CA ARG A 88 -7.55 1.19 -12.18
C ARG A 88 -7.22 1.45 -13.65
N GLY A 89 -6.02 1.02 -14.06
CA GLY A 89 -5.55 1.18 -15.43
C GLY A 89 -5.04 2.58 -15.76
N ARG A 90 -4.80 3.41 -14.76
CA ARG A 90 -4.36 4.81 -14.92
C ARG A 90 -3.04 5.11 -14.25
N GLY A 91 -2.33 4.08 -13.78
CA GLY A 91 -1.01 4.22 -13.16
C GLY A 91 -1.00 4.68 -11.71
N ILE A 92 -2.16 4.74 -11.03
CA ILE A 92 -2.25 5.22 -9.65
C ILE A 92 -1.46 4.30 -8.71
N GLY A 93 -1.61 2.99 -8.84
CA GLY A 93 -0.86 2.03 -8.03
C GLY A 93 0.65 2.19 -8.20
N SER A 94 1.11 2.33 -9.43
CA SER A 94 2.53 2.56 -9.73
C SER A 94 3.04 3.87 -9.13
N MET A 95 2.24 4.92 -9.14
CA MET A 95 2.61 6.19 -8.53
C MET A 95 2.69 6.10 -7.01
N LEU A 96 1.77 5.37 -6.37
CA LEU A 96 1.81 5.14 -4.93
C LEU A 96 3.07 4.36 -4.54
N VAL A 97 3.37 3.28 -5.25
CA VAL A 97 4.60 2.49 -5.02
C VAL A 97 5.83 3.37 -5.23
N GLY A 98 5.84 4.17 -6.29
CA GLY A 98 6.95 5.09 -6.58
C GLY A 98 7.23 6.06 -5.44
N ARG A 99 6.18 6.63 -4.82
CA ARG A 99 6.34 7.54 -3.69
C ARG A 99 6.93 6.83 -2.47
N VAL A 100 6.49 5.61 -2.18
CA VAL A 100 7.04 4.80 -1.10
C VAL A 100 8.51 4.49 -1.36
N VAL A 101 8.85 3.99 -2.55
CA VAL A 101 10.22 3.62 -2.91
C VAL A 101 11.15 4.83 -2.82
N GLU A 102 10.72 5.97 -3.36
CA GLU A 102 11.49 7.22 -3.29
C GLU A 102 11.76 7.64 -1.84
N THR A 103 10.73 7.58 -1.00
CA THR A 103 10.85 7.95 0.41
C THR A 103 11.78 6.99 1.17
N LEU A 104 11.64 5.69 0.95
CA LEU A 104 12.49 4.69 1.60
C LEU A 104 13.96 4.83 1.19
N ARG A 105 14.22 5.15 -0.08
CA ARG A 105 15.57 5.43 -0.55
C ARG A 105 16.15 6.68 0.12
N ALA A 106 15.34 7.72 0.27
CA ALA A 106 15.77 8.96 0.93
C ALA A 106 16.10 8.73 2.42
N ILE A 107 15.37 7.82 3.07
CA ILE A 107 15.65 7.40 4.46
C ILE A 107 16.96 6.58 4.52
N GLY A 108 17.36 5.94 3.43
CA GLY A 108 18.58 5.15 3.38
C GLY A 108 18.36 3.65 3.55
N LEU A 109 17.15 3.16 3.35
CA LEU A 109 16.86 1.72 3.49
C LEU A 109 17.26 0.95 2.23
N PRO A 110 17.84 -0.26 2.39
CA PRO A 110 18.46 -0.97 1.25
C PRO A 110 17.45 -1.72 0.37
N LYS A 111 16.28 -2.06 0.89
CA LYS A 111 15.25 -2.81 0.15
C LYS A 111 13.90 -2.73 0.82
N VAL A 112 12.86 -3.08 0.05
CA VAL A 112 11.50 -3.18 0.55
C VAL A 112 10.89 -4.50 0.08
N ALA A 113 10.14 -5.16 0.95
CA ALA A 113 9.46 -6.41 0.66
C ALA A 113 7.95 -6.20 0.54
N VAL A 114 7.28 -7.09 -0.17
CA VAL A 114 5.83 -7.14 -0.24
C VAL A 114 5.39 -8.61 -0.23
N GLY A 115 4.30 -8.91 0.48
CA GLY A 115 3.67 -10.22 0.45
C GLY A 115 2.38 -10.14 -0.37
N VAL A 116 2.24 -11.04 -1.34
CA VAL A 116 1.06 -11.10 -2.21
C VAL A 116 0.54 -12.53 -2.15
N PRO A 117 -0.78 -12.75 -1.97
CA PRO A 117 -1.32 -14.11 -2.01
C PRO A 117 -0.89 -14.81 -3.30
N ALA A 118 -0.46 -16.07 -3.17
CA ALA A 118 0.10 -16.82 -4.29
C ALA A 118 -0.89 -16.97 -5.46
N ASP A 119 -2.20 -17.01 -5.16
CA ASP A 119 -3.26 -17.14 -6.16
C ASP A 119 -3.80 -15.80 -6.70
N ASN A 120 -3.25 -14.69 -6.24
CA ASN A 120 -3.60 -13.36 -6.77
C ASN A 120 -2.74 -13.05 -8.00
N ASP A 121 -3.14 -13.57 -9.16
CA ASP A 121 -2.36 -13.43 -10.39
C ASP A 121 -2.18 -11.98 -10.81
N ALA A 122 -3.24 -11.19 -10.76
CA ALA A 122 -3.18 -9.77 -11.14
C ALA A 122 -2.26 -8.98 -10.20
N GLY A 123 -2.31 -9.26 -8.90
CA GLY A 123 -1.43 -8.63 -7.92
C GLY A 123 0.03 -9.01 -8.14
N ASN A 124 0.29 -10.29 -8.36
CA ASN A 124 1.66 -10.77 -8.63
C ASN A 124 2.22 -10.16 -9.91
N ASP A 125 1.42 -10.05 -10.98
CA ASP A 125 1.83 -9.40 -12.22
C ASP A 125 2.15 -7.90 -11.98
N PHE A 126 1.33 -7.22 -11.19
CA PHE A 126 1.56 -5.81 -10.84
C PHE A 126 2.92 -5.64 -10.15
N TRP A 127 3.19 -6.43 -9.11
CA TRP A 127 4.43 -6.29 -8.34
C TRP A 127 5.66 -6.68 -9.15
N GLU A 128 5.55 -7.68 -10.03
CA GLU A 128 6.61 -8.02 -10.96
C GLU A 128 6.95 -6.84 -11.88
N ARG A 129 5.92 -6.16 -12.41
CA ARG A 129 6.13 -4.97 -13.25
C ARG A 129 6.75 -3.81 -12.47
N GLN A 130 6.53 -3.74 -11.15
CA GLN A 130 7.19 -2.74 -10.29
C GLN A 130 8.65 -3.09 -9.98
N GLY A 131 9.13 -4.25 -10.39
CA GLY A 131 10.51 -4.67 -10.17
C GLY A 131 10.72 -5.53 -8.95
N PHE A 132 9.66 -5.99 -8.30
CA PHE A 132 9.75 -6.86 -7.12
C PHE A 132 9.93 -8.31 -7.56
N ALA A 133 11.06 -8.89 -7.19
CA ALA A 133 11.42 -10.28 -7.56
C ALA A 133 10.98 -11.25 -6.47
N VAL A 134 10.52 -12.41 -6.89
CA VAL A 134 10.14 -13.49 -5.97
C VAL A 134 11.38 -14.00 -5.22
N ARG A 135 11.23 -14.23 -3.92
CA ARG A 135 12.24 -14.89 -3.07
C ARG A 135 11.79 -16.32 -2.81
N ASP A 136 12.22 -17.24 -3.66
CA ASP A 136 11.89 -18.66 -3.55
C ASP A 136 12.84 -19.45 -2.64
N ASP A 137 13.88 -18.78 -2.14
CA ASP A 137 14.82 -19.32 -1.16
C ASP A 137 14.35 -19.19 0.29
N LEU A 138 13.16 -18.60 0.51
CA LEU A 138 12.60 -18.37 1.83
C LEU A 138 11.23 -19.03 1.96
N VAL A 139 10.93 -19.51 3.18
CA VAL A 139 9.59 -19.93 3.56
C VAL A 139 9.09 -18.95 4.61
N TYR A 140 7.98 -18.30 4.33
CA TYR A 140 7.36 -17.35 5.24
C TYR A 140 6.62 -18.09 6.35
N ARG A 141 6.85 -17.70 7.61
CA ARG A 141 6.18 -18.31 8.77
C ARG A 141 5.67 -17.22 9.70
N GLU A 142 4.53 -17.47 10.32
CA GLU A 142 3.91 -16.56 11.28
C GLU A 142 3.55 -17.31 12.57
N LEU A 143 3.60 -16.61 13.69
CA LEU A 143 3.09 -17.08 14.97
C LEU A 143 2.16 -16.01 15.53
N PRO A 144 0.83 -16.28 15.61
CA PRO A 144 -0.08 -15.35 16.27
C PRO A 144 0.28 -15.23 17.77
N LEU A 145 0.21 -14.01 18.26
CA LEU A 145 0.53 -13.73 19.67
C LEU A 145 -0.73 -13.49 20.50
#